data_548e89680c6a363c8ce8c4794f70596a
#
_entry.id   548e89680c6a363c8ce8c4794f70596a
#
_cell.length_a   1.000
_cell.length_b   1.000
_cell.length_c   1.000
_cell.angle_alpha   90.00
_cell.angle_beta   90.00
_cell.angle_gamma   90.00
#
_symmetry.space_group_name_H-M   'P 1'
#
loop_
_entity.id
_entity.type
_entity.pdbx_description
1 polymer ?
#
loop_
_entity_poly.entity_id
_entity_poly.type
_entity_poly.pdbx_seq_one_letter_code
_entity_poly.pdbx_strand_id
1 'polypeptide(L)'
;MAKRSSWAALLAAVVILVPHLAQAQAEPRAGVKPKPPEAPAKLPKVGADKTKGLDFLFGALKAAPDDVSAKHVEARIWAIWLQTPSDTVALLMSRSKAAMDARQNEVALKLLDSVIKLRPDYVEAWNRRATIYYLQNDYGRSLADIQQVLLREPRHFGALAGLGMIMQDLGEEKRALDAFRKALDVNPHQEKVPDLVKTLTEKVEGRDI
;
A
#
# COMPACT_ATOMS: atom_id res chain seq x y z
N MET A 1 52.79 -15.91 -8.37
CA MET A 1 53.50 -14.62 -8.18
C MET A 1 52.47 -13.51 -8.24
N ALA A 2 52.17 -12.93 -7.10
CA ALA A 2 51.11 -11.91 -6.95
C ALA A 2 51.70 -10.53 -7.11
N LYS A 3 51.06 -9.64 -7.87
CA LYS A 3 51.34 -8.20 -7.85
C LYS A 3 50.13 -7.47 -7.25
N ARG A 4 50.31 -7.04 -6.02
CA ARG A 4 49.44 -6.08 -5.33
C ARG A 4 49.83 -4.68 -5.80
N SER A 5 48.92 -3.92 -6.35
CA SER A 5 49.08 -2.49 -6.61
C SER A 5 48.37 -1.70 -5.52
N SER A 6 49.17 -1.06 -4.69
CA SER A 6 48.81 -0.16 -3.61
C SER A 6 48.52 1.23 -4.20
N TRP A 7 47.34 1.80 -3.99
CA TRP A 7 47.06 3.21 -4.27
C TRP A 7 46.75 3.89 -2.93
N ALA A 8 47.75 4.53 -2.38
CA ALA A 8 47.62 5.48 -1.28
C ALA A 8 47.35 6.86 -1.90
N ALA A 9 46.18 7.41 -1.69
CA ALA A 9 45.86 8.77 -2.13
C ALA A 9 45.71 9.70 -0.93
N LEU A 10 46.41 10.80 -1.01
CA LEU A 10 46.48 11.95 -0.11
C LEU A 10 45.13 12.45 0.41
N LEU A 11 45.03 12.54 1.74
CA LEU A 11 44.01 13.32 2.45
C LEU A 11 44.59 14.71 2.77
N ALA A 12 44.07 15.73 2.08
CA ALA A 12 44.28 17.12 2.47
C ALA A 12 43.23 17.48 3.55
N ALA A 13 43.65 17.63 4.78
CA ALA A 13 42.82 18.05 5.89
C ALA A 13 42.62 19.58 5.81
N VAL A 14 41.40 20.02 5.49
CA VAL A 14 40.95 21.41 5.73
C VAL A 14 40.28 21.42 7.11
N VAL A 15 40.99 21.95 8.10
CA VAL A 15 40.44 22.24 9.43
C VAL A 15 39.63 23.54 9.34
N ILE A 16 38.32 23.42 9.25
CA ILE A 16 37.41 24.56 9.44
C ILE A 16 37.06 24.65 10.92
N LEU A 17 37.57 25.67 11.57
CA LEU A 17 37.27 26.00 12.96
C LEU A 17 35.82 26.53 13.03
N VAL A 18 34.87 25.70 13.50
CA VAL A 18 33.49 26.11 13.76
C VAL A 18 33.37 26.45 15.24
N PRO A 19 32.87 27.63 15.62
CA PRO A 19 32.68 27.97 17.05
C PRO A 19 31.59 27.08 17.65
N HIS A 20 31.89 26.52 18.81
CA HIS A 20 30.96 25.75 19.65
C HIS A 20 29.80 26.63 20.10
N LEU A 21 28.68 26.57 19.39
CA LEU A 21 27.38 26.96 19.91
C LEU A 21 26.88 25.82 20.79
N ALA A 22 26.68 26.10 22.07
CA ALA A 22 26.15 25.16 23.05
C ALA A 22 24.83 24.56 22.53
N GLN A 23 24.87 23.29 22.20
CA GLN A 23 23.68 22.48 21.93
C GLN A 23 22.96 22.28 23.27
N ALA A 24 21.89 23.02 23.48
CA ALA A 24 20.89 22.65 24.47
C ALA A 24 20.35 21.28 24.08
N GLN A 25 20.70 20.26 24.85
CA GLN A 25 20.13 18.93 24.73
C GLN A 25 18.65 19.02 25.10
N ALA A 26 17.79 19.14 24.08
CA ALA A 26 16.37 18.92 24.26
C ALA A 26 16.17 17.43 24.53
N GLU A 27 15.75 17.10 25.75
CA GLU A 27 15.34 15.74 26.11
C GLU A 27 14.30 15.21 25.09
N PRO A 28 14.39 13.94 24.67
CA PRO A 28 13.41 13.36 23.78
C PRO A 28 12.08 13.30 24.52
N ARG A 29 11.16 14.23 24.20
CA ARG A 29 9.76 14.12 24.63
C ARG A 29 9.28 12.75 24.18
N ALA A 30 8.87 11.94 25.15
CA ALA A 30 8.26 10.63 24.91
C ALA A 30 7.20 10.77 23.82
N GLY A 31 7.50 10.17 22.66
CA GLY A 31 6.67 10.30 21.47
C GLY A 31 5.31 9.67 21.74
N VAL A 32 4.30 10.51 21.89
CA VAL A 32 2.92 10.06 21.75
C VAL A 32 2.80 9.49 20.34
N LYS A 33 2.72 8.16 20.24
CA LYS A 33 2.45 7.50 18.96
C LYS A 33 1.14 8.09 18.44
N PRO A 34 1.10 8.69 17.25
CA PRO A 34 -0.13 9.23 16.72
C PRO A 34 -1.16 8.10 16.65
N LYS A 35 -2.28 8.28 17.36
CA LYS A 35 -3.42 7.36 17.29
C LYS A 35 -3.85 7.30 15.82
N PRO A 36 -4.03 6.10 15.21
CA PRO A 36 -4.56 6.00 13.86
C PRO A 36 -5.87 6.79 13.76
N PRO A 37 -6.13 7.49 12.63
CA PRO A 37 -7.39 8.21 12.47
C PRO A 37 -8.56 7.23 12.68
N GLU A 38 -9.45 7.57 13.60
CA GLU A 38 -10.64 6.78 13.87
C GLU A 38 -11.55 6.76 12.64
N ALA A 39 -12.04 5.58 12.27
CA ALA A 39 -13.03 5.45 11.22
C ALA A 39 -14.31 6.19 11.64
N PRO A 40 -14.96 6.93 10.72
CA PRO A 40 -16.23 7.57 11.04
C PRO A 40 -17.27 6.53 11.45
N ALA A 41 -18.07 6.83 12.47
CA ALA A 41 -19.08 5.93 13.03
C ALA A 41 -20.16 5.49 12.00
N LYS A 42 -20.31 6.25 10.90
CA LYS A 42 -21.13 5.89 9.73
C LYS A 42 -20.32 6.11 8.47
N LEU A 43 -20.13 5.04 7.69
CA LEU A 43 -19.55 5.17 6.37
C LEU A 43 -20.49 5.95 5.45
N PRO A 44 -19.98 6.94 4.66
CA PRO A 44 -20.78 7.60 3.65
C PRO A 44 -21.34 6.56 2.67
N LYS A 45 -22.62 6.68 2.30
CA LYS A 45 -23.20 5.81 1.26
C LYS A 45 -22.49 6.10 -0.07
N VAL A 46 -21.87 5.09 -0.65
CA VAL A 46 -21.39 5.15 -2.03
C VAL A 46 -22.60 5.41 -2.92
N GLY A 47 -22.52 6.41 -3.82
CA GLY A 47 -23.63 6.72 -4.72
C GLY A 47 -24.04 5.49 -5.52
N ALA A 48 -25.36 5.24 -5.60
CA ALA A 48 -25.94 4.04 -6.21
C ALA A 48 -25.39 3.72 -7.62
N ASP A 49 -25.03 4.76 -8.39
CA ASP A 49 -24.48 4.60 -9.74
C ASP A 49 -23.04 4.05 -9.73
N LYS A 50 -22.21 4.44 -8.76
CA LYS A 50 -20.85 3.87 -8.61
C LYS A 50 -20.91 2.40 -8.24
N THR A 51 -21.78 2.01 -7.35
CA THR A 51 -21.94 0.62 -6.92
C THR A 51 -22.40 -0.26 -8.07
N LYS A 52 -23.42 0.15 -8.82
CA LYS A 52 -23.88 -0.59 -10.01
C LYS A 52 -22.81 -0.70 -11.08
N GLY A 53 -22.05 0.38 -11.31
CA GLY A 53 -20.91 0.37 -12.24
C GLY A 53 -19.82 -0.62 -11.83
N LEU A 54 -19.47 -0.68 -10.55
CA LEU A 54 -18.50 -1.63 -10.02
C LEU A 54 -19.03 -3.06 -10.09
N ASP A 55 -20.29 -3.32 -9.74
CA ASP A 55 -20.89 -4.67 -9.81
C ASP A 55 -20.83 -5.24 -11.23
N PHE A 56 -21.17 -4.42 -12.23
CA PHE A 56 -21.03 -4.80 -13.64
C PHE A 56 -19.57 -5.09 -14.01
N LEU A 57 -18.63 -4.23 -13.60
CA LEU A 57 -17.21 -4.41 -13.92
C LEU A 57 -16.60 -5.63 -13.22
N PHE A 58 -16.97 -5.92 -11.98
CA PHE A 58 -16.52 -7.14 -11.31
C PHE A 58 -17.07 -8.40 -11.97
N GLY A 59 -18.33 -8.38 -12.44
CA GLY A 59 -18.88 -9.45 -13.25
C GLY A 59 -18.10 -9.63 -14.57
N ALA A 60 -17.81 -8.55 -15.27
CA ALA A 60 -17.02 -8.56 -16.49
C ALA A 60 -15.56 -9.02 -16.27
N LEU A 61 -14.96 -8.63 -15.13
CA LEU A 61 -13.61 -9.05 -14.76
C LEU A 61 -13.52 -10.57 -14.58
N LYS A 62 -14.50 -11.16 -13.88
CA LYS A 62 -14.57 -12.60 -13.68
C LYS A 62 -14.84 -13.38 -14.98
N ALA A 63 -15.59 -12.78 -15.88
CA ALA A 63 -15.96 -13.39 -17.17
C ALA A 63 -14.96 -13.07 -18.30
N ALA A 64 -13.86 -12.37 -18.00
CA ALA A 64 -12.88 -11.99 -19.00
C ALA A 64 -12.24 -13.26 -19.63
N PRO A 65 -12.21 -13.38 -20.98
CA PRO A 65 -11.72 -14.58 -21.65
C PRO A 65 -10.20 -14.73 -21.60
N ASP A 66 -9.48 -13.64 -21.34
CA ASP A 66 -8.03 -13.56 -21.32
C ASP A 66 -7.53 -12.41 -20.45
N ASP A 67 -6.23 -12.41 -20.13
CA ASP A 67 -5.59 -11.41 -19.27
C ASP A 67 -5.60 -10.00 -19.87
N VAL A 68 -5.60 -9.86 -21.19
CA VAL A 68 -5.64 -8.55 -21.86
C VAL A 68 -6.99 -7.89 -21.63
N SER A 69 -8.07 -8.63 -21.87
CA SER A 69 -9.45 -8.19 -21.60
C SER A 69 -9.64 -7.89 -20.10
N ALA A 70 -9.12 -8.77 -19.23
CA ALA A 70 -9.18 -8.57 -17.79
C ALA A 70 -8.46 -7.26 -17.36
N LYS A 71 -7.26 -6.99 -17.88
CA LYS A 71 -6.52 -5.74 -17.60
C LYS A 71 -7.29 -4.49 -18.03
N HIS A 72 -8.01 -4.54 -19.14
CA HIS A 72 -8.86 -3.42 -19.55
C HIS A 72 -10.01 -3.17 -18.57
N VAL A 73 -10.66 -4.24 -18.10
CA VAL A 73 -11.74 -4.12 -17.10
C VAL A 73 -11.17 -3.66 -15.75
N GLU A 74 -10.06 -4.22 -15.33
CA GLU A 74 -9.36 -3.84 -14.10
C GLU A 74 -9.01 -2.34 -14.10
N ALA A 75 -8.45 -1.83 -15.20
CA ALA A 75 -8.14 -0.41 -15.34
C ALA A 75 -9.38 0.50 -15.16
N ARG A 76 -10.57 0.04 -15.59
CA ARG A 76 -11.81 0.77 -15.37
C ARG A 76 -12.27 0.74 -13.91
N ILE A 77 -12.09 -0.38 -13.21
CA ILE A 77 -12.34 -0.48 -11.77
C ILE A 77 -11.45 0.51 -11.03
N TRP A 78 -10.15 0.51 -11.30
CA TRP A 78 -9.19 1.46 -10.74
C TRP A 78 -9.58 2.91 -11.03
N ALA A 79 -10.03 3.20 -12.27
CA ALA A 79 -10.47 4.54 -12.63
C ALA A 79 -11.67 5.01 -11.77
N ILE A 80 -12.63 4.12 -11.45
CA ILE A 80 -13.74 4.45 -10.54
C ILE A 80 -13.26 4.68 -9.11
N TRP A 81 -12.36 3.85 -8.58
CA TRP A 81 -11.81 4.00 -7.24
C TRP A 81 -10.99 5.30 -7.08
N LEU A 82 -10.29 5.69 -8.15
CA LEU A 82 -9.49 6.92 -8.18
C LEU A 82 -10.31 8.20 -8.39
N GLN A 83 -11.60 8.09 -8.76
CA GLN A 83 -12.44 9.26 -8.94
C GLN A 83 -12.72 9.99 -7.63
N THR A 84 -12.52 11.30 -7.64
CA THR A 84 -12.92 12.20 -6.55
C THR A 84 -13.53 13.48 -7.14
N PRO A 85 -14.63 14.00 -6.55
CA PRO A 85 -15.20 15.26 -6.98
C PRO A 85 -14.44 16.49 -6.45
N SER A 86 -13.38 16.30 -5.69
CA SER A 86 -12.59 17.36 -5.07
C SER A 86 -11.24 17.56 -5.78
N ASP A 87 -11.08 18.70 -6.42
CA ASP A 87 -9.81 19.08 -7.09
C ASP A 87 -8.64 19.10 -6.11
N THR A 88 -8.87 19.54 -4.88
CA THR A 88 -7.84 19.52 -3.81
C THR A 88 -7.39 18.09 -3.52
N VAL A 89 -8.33 17.17 -3.36
CA VAL A 89 -8.01 15.75 -3.14
C VAL A 89 -7.30 15.15 -4.35
N ALA A 90 -7.77 15.45 -5.56
CA ALA A 90 -7.12 14.99 -6.79
C ALA A 90 -5.66 15.48 -6.87
N LEU A 91 -5.41 16.76 -6.56
CA LEU A 91 -4.07 17.33 -6.54
C LEU A 91 -3.17 16.67 -5.48
N LEU A 92 -3.68 16.51 -4.25
CA LEU A 92 -2.93 15.85 -3.18
C LEU A 92 -2.60 14.39 -3.53
N MET A 93 -3.55 13.65 -4.12
CA MET A 93 -3.32 12.29 -4.58
C MET A 93 -2.30 12.19 -5.72
N SER A 94 -2.34 13.14 -6.66
CA SER A 94 -1.33 13.22 -7.73
C SER A 94 0.07 13.49 -7.15
N ARG A 95 0.18 14.44 -6.23
CA ARG A 95 1.46 14.75 -5.54
C ARG A 95 1.95 13.59 -4.68
N SER A 96 1.04 12.90 -3.98
CA SER A 96 1.42 11.72 -3.20
C SER A 96 1.99 10.62 -4.09
N LYS A 97 1.38 10.40 -5.27
CA LYS A 97 1.92 9.45 -6.25
C LYS A 97 3.33 9.86 -6.71
N ALA A 98 3.53 11.11 -7.09
CA ALA A 98 4.85 11.61 -7.50
C ALA A 98 5.90 11.45 -6.39
N ALA A 99 5.52 11.70 -5.13
CA ALA A 99 6.41 11.49 -3.99
C ALA A 99 6.74 10.01 -3.76
N MET A 100 5.75 9.10 -3.93
CA MET A 100 5.99 7.65 -3.88
C MET A 100 6.95 7.19 -4.99
N ASP A 101 6.72 7.64 -6.23
CA ASP A 101 7.58 7.32 -7.37
C ASP A 101 9.02 7.81 -7.15
N ALA A 102 9.18 8.95 -6.47
CA ALA A 102 10.47 9.52 -6.06
C ALA A 102 11.04 8.90 -4.75
N ARG A 103 10.40 7.90 -4.18
CA ARG A 103 10.75 7.26 -2.88
C ARG A 103 10.78 8.24 -1.69
N GLN A 104 10.07 9.35 -1.80
CA GLN A 104 9.91 10.34 -0.74
C GLN A 104 8.72 9.95 0.18
N ASN A 105 8.85 8.81 0.84
CA ASN A 105 7.75 8.18 1.57
C ASN A 105 7.14 9.09 2.65
N GLU A 106 7.96 9.87 3.37
CA GLU A 106 7.45 10.78 4.40
C GLU A 106 6.59 11.91 3.83
N VAL A 107 6.98 12.44 2.65
CA VAL A 107 6.18 13.45 1.94
C VAL A 107 4.87 12.85 1.49
N ALA A 108 4.92 11.65 0.90
CA ALA A 108 3.73 10.92 0.46
C ALA A 108 2.77 10.65 1.62
N LEU A 109 3.28 10.20 2.78
CA LEU A 109 2.47 9.96 3.98
C LEU A 109 1.75 11.23 4.45
N LYS A 110 2.44 12.37 4.55
CA LYS A 110 1.83 13.65 4.95
C LYS A 110 0.72 14.10 4.00
N LEU A 111 0.91 13.88 2.70
CA LEU A 111 -0.09 14.21 1.68
C LEU A 111 -1.31 13.30 1.81
N LEU A 112 -1.10 11.98 2.00
CA LEU A 112 -2.17 11.00 2.19
C LEU A 112 -2.93 11.22 3.51
N ASP A 113 -2.24 11.60 4.59
CA ASP A 113 -2.87 12.01 5.86
C ASP A 113 -3.81 13.19 5.65
N SER A 114 -3.38 14.18 4.84
CA SER A 114 -4.21 15.33 4.49
C SER A 114 -5.44 14.91 3.69
N VAL A 115 -5.29 13.99 2.74
CA VAL A 115 -6.43 13.44 1.97
C VAL A 115 -7.40 12.72 2.89
N ILE A 116 -6.92 11.84 3.76
CA ILE A 116 -7.75 11.07 4.69
C ILE A 116 -8.49 12.00 5.66
N LYS A 117 -7.85 13.08 6.10
CA LYS A 117 -8.50 14.10 6.95
C LYS A 117 -9.62 14.83 6.21
N LEU A 118 -9.43 15.17 4.94
CA LEU A 118 -10.42 15.86 4.11
C LEU A 118 -11.54 14.92 3.66
N ARG A 119 -11.21 13.69 3.32
CA ARG A 119 -12.13 12.70 2.76
C ARG A 119 -11.81 11.32 3.34
N PRO A 120 -12.27 11.04 4.56
CA PRO A 120 -12.04 9.74 5.22
C PRO A 120 -12.75 8.58 4.51
N ASP A 121 -13.69 8.87 3.63
CA ASP A 121 -14.39 7.92 2.75
C ASP A 121 -13.61 7.56 1.47
N TYR A 122 -12.50 8.26 1.17
CA TYR A 122 -11.74 8.03 -0.04
C TYR A 122 -10.79 6.85 0.11
N VAL A 123 -11.21 5.70 -0.40
CA VAL A 123 -10.58 4.37 -0.21
C VAL A 123 -9.11 4.35 -0.64
N GLU A 124 -8.81 4.96 -1.79
CA GLU A 124 -7.46 4.91 -2.36
C GLU A 124 -6.39 5.65 -1.55
N ALA A 125 -6.78 6.61 -0.71
CA ALA A 125 -5.81 7.26 0.18
C ALA A 125 -5.32 6.29 1.26
N TRP A 126 -6.24 5.52 1.85
CA TRP A 126 -5.91 4.47 2.80
C TRP A 126 -5.06 3.36 2.15
N ASN A 127 -5.46 2.91 0.95
CA ASN A 127 -4.75 1.88 0.21
C ASN A 127 -3.29 2.27 -0.10
N ARG A 128 -3.07 3.48 -0.60
CA ARG A 128 -1.71 3.97 -0.87
C ARG A 128 -0.88 4.16 0.39
N ARG A 129 -1.49 4.63 1.48
CA ARG A 129 -0.79 4.78 2.76
C ARG A 129 -0.40 3.42 3.34
N ALA A 130 -1.30 2.43 3.26
CA ALA A 130 -1.00 1.04 3.61
C ALA A 130 0.20 0.49 2.84
N THR A 131 0.26 0.76 1.52
CA THR A 131 1.39 0.34 0.69
C THR A 131 2.71 0.95 1.15
N ILE A 132 2.73 2.23 1.52
CA ILE A 132 3.96 2.87 2.03
C ILE A 132 4.38 2.23 3.36
N TYR A 133 3.44 2.02 4.29
CA TYR A 133 3.73 1.36 5.56
C TYR A 133 4.25 -0.06 5.37
N TYR A 134 3.67 -0.82 4.42
CA TYR A 134 4.18 -2.13 4.05
C TYR A 134 5.65 -2.08 3.59
N LEU A 135 5.99 -1.16 2.68
CA LEU A 135 7.35 -0.97 2.18
C LEU A 135 8.34 -0.54 3.27
N GLN A 136 7.85 0.02 4.37
CA GLN A 136 8.64 0.37 5.55
C GLN A 136 8.66 -0.75 6.61
N ASN A 137 8.10 -1.92 6.32
CA ASN A 137 7.89 -3.04 7.24
C ASN A 137 7.06 -2.65 8.50
N ASP A 138 6.30 -1.56 8.43
CA ASP A 138 5.35 -1.18 9.47
C ASP A 138 4.00 -1.88 9.22
N TYR A 139 4.02 -3.19 9.42
CA TYR A 139 2.87 -4.05 9.18
C TYR A 139 1.67 -3.67 10.05
N GLY A 140 1.91 -3.17 11.27
CA GLY A 140 0.83 -2.75 12.17
C GLY A 140 -0.01 -1.61 11.59
N ARG A 141 0.65 -0.54 11.11
CA ARG A 141 -0.05 0.58 10.47
C ARG A 141 -0.62 0.20 9.11
N SER A 142 0.10 -0.61 8.34
CA SER A 142 -0.40 -1.12 7.06
C SER A 142 -1.69 -1.91 7.22
N LEU A 143 -1.76 -2.84 8.17
CA LEU A 143 -2.97 -3.62 8.46
C LEU A 143 -4.14 -2.75 8.91
N ALA A 144 -3.89 -1.73 9.73
CA ALA A 144 -4.93 -0.80 10.16
C ALA A 144 -5.54 -0.06 8.96
N ASP A 145 -4.71 0.37 8.00
CA ASP A 145 -5.17 1.05 6.79
C ASP A 145 -5.88 0.08 5.82
N ILE A 146 -5.35 -1.13 5.62
CA ILE A 146 -6.03 -2.18 4.85
C ILE A 146 -7.42 -2.48 5.41
N GLN A 147 -7.57 -2.54 6.73
CA GLN A 147 -8.87 -2.69 7.36
C GLN A 147 -9.82 -1.56 6.96
N GLN A 148 -9.34 -0.30 6.93
CA GLN A 148 -10.16 0.84 6.49
C GLN A 148 -10.57 0.73 5.01
N VAL A 149 -9.69 0.20 4.16
CA VAL A 149 -10.02 -0.09 2.75
C VAL A 149 -11.13 -1.14 2.66
N LEU A 150 -10.94 -2.29 3.30
CA LEU A 150 -11.86 -3.43 3.19
C LEU A 150 -13.21 -3.20 3.87
N LEU A 151 -13.28 -2.33 4.87
CA LEU A 151 -14.56 -1.87 5.45
C LEU A 151 -15.40 -1.05 4.47
N ARG A 152 -14.77 -0.34 3.53
CA ARG A 152 -15.45 0.54 2.55
C ARG A 152 -15.68 -0.14 1.21
N GLU A 153 -14.72 -0.94 0.78
CA GLU A 153 -14.78 -1.74 -0.43
C GLU A 153 -14.23 -3.15 -0.13
N PRO A 154 -15.10 -4.08 0.26
CA PRO A 154 -14.70 -5.47 0.57
C PRO A 154 -14.08 -6.21 -0.62
N ARG A 155 -14.34 -5.75 -1.84
CA ARG A 155 -13.82 -6.31 -3.09
C ARG A 155 -12.55 -5.63 -3.59
N HIS A 156 -11.87 -4.87 -2.73
CA HIS A 156 -10.63 -4.21 -3.11
C HIS A 156 -9.49 -5.24 -3.22
N PHE A 157 -9.37 -5.86 -4.41
CA PHE A 157 -8.44 -6.97 -4.63
C PHE A 157 -6.98 -6.60 -4.37
N GLY A 158 -6.56 -5.36 -4.59
CA GLY A 158 -5.22 -4.89 -4.22
C GLY A 158 -4.97 -4.89 -2.71
N ALA A 159 -5.97 -4.49 -1.91
CA ALA A 159 -5.87 -4.53 -0.45
C ALA A 159 -5.92 -5.97 0.09
N LEU A 160 -6.73 -6.84 -0.51
CA LEU A 160 -6.75 -8.27 -0.18
C LEU A 160 -5.41 -8.93 -0.47
N ALA A 161 -4.79 -8.65 -1.62
CA ALA A 161 -3.46 -9.13 -1.95
C ALA A 161 -2.40 -8.57 -0.98
N GLY A 162 -2.45 -7.27 -0.66
CA GLY A 162 -1.59 -6.63 0.33
C GLY A 162 -1.70 -7.26 1.72
N LEU A 163 -2.93 -7.62 2.16
CA LEU A 163 -3.14 -8.38 3.38
C LEU A 163 -2.43 -9.74 3.32
N GLY A 164 -2.56 -10.46 2.21
CA GLY A 164 -1.89 -11.74 2.00
C GLY A 164 -0.37 -11.61 2.09
N MET A 165 0.21 -10.58 1.47
CA MET A 165 1.64 -10.32 1.52
C MET A 165 2.14 -10.06 2.96
N ILE A 166 1.43 -9.23 3.72
CA ILE A 166 1.77 -8.97 5.14
C ILE A 166 1.68 -10.25 5.97
N MET A 167 0.62 -11.05 5.80
CA MET A 167 0.48 -12.31 6.52
C MET A 167 1.61 -13.28 6.18
N GLN A 168 2.03 -13.34 4.91
CA GLN A 168 3.14 -14.16 4.46
C GLN A 168 4.47 -13.71 5.09
N ASP A 169 4.74 -12.40 5.11
CA ASP A 169 5.96 -11.84 5.71
C ASP A 169 6.02 -12.06 7.24
N LEU A 170 4.85 -12.14 7.88
CA LEU A 170 4.72 -12.48 9.31
C LEU A 170 4.79 -14.00 9.59
N GLY A 171 4.92 -14.85 8.56
CA GLY A 171 4.91 -16.31 8.70
C GLY A 171 3.53 -16.92 8.93
N GLU A 172 2.47 -16.13 8.81
CA GLU A 172 1.07 -16.54 9.00
C GLU A 172 0.49 -17.15 7.70
N GLU A 173 1.10 -18.24 7.24
CA GLU A 173 0.89 -18.81 5.89
C GLU A 173 -0.56 -19.17 5.59
N LYS A 174 -1.28 -19.73 6.57
CA LYS A 174 -2.70 -20.08 6.43
C LYS A 174 -3.56 -18.82 6.22
N ARG A 175 -3.29 -17.76 6.96
CA ARG A 175 -4.00 -16.47 6.81
C ARG A 175 -3.63 -15.77 5.50
N ALA A 176 -2.36 -15.90 5.07
CA ALA A 176 -1.92 -15.41 3.76
C ALA A 176 -2.65 -16.09 2.62
N LEU A 177 -2.76 -17.43 2.66
CA LEU A 177 -3.48 -18.23 1.68
C LEU A 177 -4.95 -17.81 1.59
N ASP A 178 -5.62 -17.65 2.74
CA ASP A 178 -7.02 -17.20 2.81
C ASP A 178 -7.21 -15.80 2.19
N ALA A 179 -6.29 -14.88 2.44
CA ALA A 179 -6.35 -13.53 1.90
C ALA A 179 -6.11 -13.51 0.38
N PHE A 180 -5.14 -14.28 -0.11
CA PHE A 180 -4.88 -14.38 -1.55
C PHE A 180 -6.02 -15.10 -2.30
N ARG A 181 -6.62 -16.14 -1.73
CA ARG A 181 -7.81 -16.77 -2.30
C ARG A 181 -8.96 -15.78 -2.46
N LYS A 182 -9.22 -14.98 -1.42
CA LYS A 182 -10.23 -13.90 -1.49
C LYS A 182 -9.89 -12.86 -2.56
N ALA A 183 -8.62 -12.54 -2.76
CA ALA A 183 -8.19 -11.62 -3.81
C ALA A 183 -8.49 -12.20 -5.20
N LEU A 184 -8.23 -13.51 -5.41
CA LEU A 184 -8.54 -14.22 -6.66
C LEU A 184 -10.04 -14.43 -6.88
N ASP A 185 -10.82 -14.60 -5.81
CA ASP A 185 -12.28 -14.66 -5.91
C ASP A 185 -12.87 -13.39 -6.51
N VAL A 186 -12.22 -12.25 -6.28
CA VAL A 186 -12.62 -10.95 -6.84
C VAL A 186 -12.00 -10.71 -8.21
N ASN A 187 -10.71 -10.91 -8.34
CA ASN A 187 -9.94 -10.74 -9.58
C ASN A 187 -9.07 -11.98 -9.86
N PRO A 188 -9.55 -12.94 -10.65
CA PRO A 188 -8.79 -14.16 -10.96
C PRO A 188 -7.56 -13.93 -11.86
N HIS A 189 -7.43 -12.74 -12.46
CA HIS A 189 -6.37 -12.38 -13.40
C HIS A 189 -5.20 -11.59 -12.78
N GLN A 190 -5.04 -11.62 -11.46
CA GLN A 190 -3.89 -10.98 -10.81
C GLN A 190 -2.58 -11.71 -11.14
N GLU A 191 -1.57 -11.00 -11.66
CA GLU A 191 -0.35 -11.59 -12.25
C GLU A 191 0.40 -12.58 -11.35
N LYS A 192 0.56 -12.28 -10.06
CA LYS A 192 1.44 -13.04 -9.14
C LYS A 192 0.66 -13.86 -8.12
N VAL A 193 -0.57 -13.50 -7.86
CA VAL A 193 -1.35 -14.11 -6.77
C VAL A 193 -1.68 -15.58 -7.02
N PRO A 194 -1.95 -16.05 -8.27
CA PRO A 194 -2.14 -17.47 -8.52
C PRO A 194 -0.94 -18.33 -8.12
N ASP A 195 0.27 -17.90 -8.42
CA ASP A 195 1.49 -18.63 -8.07
C ASP A 195 1.72 -18.64 -6.54
N LEU A 196 1.42 -17.53 -5.85
CA LEU A 196 1.47 -17.47 -4.39
C LEU A 196 0.45 -18.42 -3.76
N VAL A 197 -0.78 -18.47 -4.27
CA VAL A 197 -1.81 -19.41 -3.80
C VAL A 197 -1.34 -20.84 -4.01
N LYS A 198 -0.82 -21.18 -5.19
CA LYS A 198 -0.31 -22.53 -5.47
C LYS A 198 0.78 -22.94 -4.48
N THR A 199 1.79 -22.08 -4.31
CA THR A 199 2.92 -22.35 -3.40
C THR A 199 2.46 -22.51 -1.96
N LEU A 200 1.57 -21.63 -1.49
CA LEU A 200 1.06 -21.68 -0.12
C LEU A 200 0.12 -22.88 0.10
N THR A 201 -0.67 -23.28 -0.90
CA THR A 201 -1.52 -24.47 -0.81
C THR A 201 -0.68 -25.71 -0.60
N GLU A 202 0.38 -25.92 -1.40
CA GLU A 202 1.31 -27.04 -1.23
C GLU A 202 1.97 -27.06 0.17
N LYS A 203 2.21 -25.88 0.73
CA LYS A 203 2.88 -25.73 2.03
C LYS A 203 1.94 -25.93 3.22
N VAL A 204 0.71 -25.43 3.13
CA VAL A 204 -0.29 -25.41 4.22
C VAL A 204 -1.16 -26.67 4.22
N GLU A 205 -1.56 -27.14 3.05
CA GLU A 205 -2.51 -28.23 2.88
C GLU A 205 -1.84 -29.55 2.47
N GLY A 206 -0.56 -29.49 2.08
CA GLY A 206 0.20 -30.63 1.58
C GLY A 206 0.10 -30.77 0.05
N ARG A 207 1.00 -31.60 -0.52
CA ARG A 207 0.89 -31.97 -1.93
C ARG A 207 -0.16 -33.07 -2.03
N ASP A 208 -1.10 -32.92 -2.94
CA ASP A 208 -1.92 -34.04 -3.38
C ASP A 208 -0.98 -35.11 -4.00
N ILE A 209 -0.92 -36.29 -3.33
CA ILE A 209 -0.08 -37.41 -3.73
C ILE A 209 -0.81 -38.22 -4.81
#